data_eb4eea7ec7c705433dad40cbcf9f9239
#
_entry.id   eb4eea7ec7c705433dad40cbcf9f9239
#
_cell.length_a   1.000
_cell.length_b   1.000
_cell.length_c   1.000
_cell.angle_alpha   90.00
_cell.angle_beta   90.00
_cell.angle_gamma   90.00
#
_symmetry.space_group_name_H-M   'P 1'
#
loop_
_entity.id
_entity.type
_entity.pdbx_description
1 polymer ?
#
loop_
_entity_poly.entity_id
_entity_poly.type
_entity_poly.pdbx_seq_one_letter_code
_entity_poly.pdbx_strand_id
1 'polypeptide(L)'
;IEETFRRLDGLVPPERVFVVTAESQAALVAECLPELPADNILAEPCARNTAPCVAWAAHEIARRDPNAIQVVLPADHVIQPADAFRKTLEAAAAAAVEGGLFTFGVEPDHPATGYGYIKTSAQLGLSLGEPVYAVDRFVEKPNLAKAEEFLSEGGFYWNAGIFVWSTKSILAALAKYTPELDAGIRRIVAGGSDLAVEYAALPSDPIDIAIMERSDDVRLLPITYSWNDVGSWQALAEISPKDANGNAAVLGPAGKLIALDAKNNLVYAEGERVVALVGVEGLAVVQTETATLVCPLDRAQDVKAVVDELKASGINFL
;
A
#
# COMPACT_ATOMS: atom_id res chain seq x y z
N ILE A 1 4.95 -9.81 -0.84
CA ILE A 1 4.41 -10.03 -2.19
C ILE A 1 3.75 -11.40 -2.34
N GLU A 2 4.37 -12.50 -1.89
CA GLU A 2 3.80 -13.86 -1.98
C GLU A 2 2.44 -13.97 -1.29
N GLU A 3 2.31 -13.47 -0.05
CA GLU A 3 1.04 -13.48 0.66
C GLU A 3 -0.05 -12.70 -0.07
N THR A 4 0.30 -11.55 -0.65
CA THR A 4 -0.65 -10.74 -1.43
C THR A 4 -1.08 -11.47 -2.68
N PHE A 5 -0.16 -12.14 -3.37
CA PHE A 5 -0.45 -12.97 -4.53
C PHE A 5 -1.36 -14.16 -4.16
N ARG A 6 -1.00 -14.94 -3.13
CA ARG A 6 -1.80 -16.09 -2.64
C ARG A 6 -3.17 -15.68 -2.11
N ARG A 7 -3.32 -14.45 -1.63
CA ARG A 7 -4.62 -13.92 -1.19
C ARG A 7 -5.64 -13.86 -2.31
N LEU A 8 -5.19 -13.84 -3.59
CA LEU A 8 -6.03 -13.85 -4.77
C LEU A 8 -6.37 -15.24 -5.30
N ASP A 9 -5.86 -16.31 -4.68
CA ASP A 9 -6.10 -17.70 -5.11
C ASP A 9 -7.60 -17.99 -5.22
N GLY A 10 -7.98 -18.56 -6.36
CA GLY A 10 -9.37 -18.87 -6.68
C GLY A 10 -10.21 -17.69 -7.21
N LEU A 11 -9.70 -16.46 -7.10
CA LEU A 11 -10.36 -15.24 -7.63
C LEU A 11 -9.72 -14.75 -8.94
N VAL A 12 -8.40 -14.61 -8.96
CA VAL A 12 -7.65 -14.12 -10.11
C VAL A 12 -6.57 -15.13 -10.49
N PRO A 13 -6.61 -15.70 -11.71
CA PRO A 13 -5.56 -16.63 -12.14
C PRO A 13 -4.25 -15.89 -12.42
N PRO A 14 -3.08 -16.55 -12.26
CA PRO A 14 -1.75 -15.94 -12.41
C PRO A 14 -1.56 -15.17 -13.72
N GLU A 15 -2.12 -15.64 -14.82
CA GLU A 15 -2.01 -15.03 -16.15
C GLU A 15 -2.67 -13.63 -16.21
N ARG A 16 -3.53 -13.31 -15.26
CA ARG A 16 -4.21 -12.01 -15.15
C ARG A 16 -3.63 -11.11 -14.05
N VAL A 17 -2.61 -11.56 -13.35
CA VAL A 17 -1.90 -10.74 -12.36
C VAL A 17 -0.72 -10.04 -13.02
N PHE A 18 -0.58 -8.75 -12.77
CA PHE A 18 0.57 -7.93 -13.14
C PHE A 18 1.29 -7.46 -11.88
N VAL A 19 2.61 -7.44 -11.94
CA VAL A 19 3.44 -6.82 -10.90
C VAL A 19 4.24 -5.69 -11.53
N VAL A 20 4.05 -4.48 -11.01
CA VAL A 20 4.87 -3.32 -11.38
C VAL A 20 5.89 -3.11 -10.28
N THR A 21 7.17 -3.09 -10.62
CA THR A 21 8.26 -3.05 -9.65
C THR A 21 9.48 -2.34 -10.23
N ALA A 22 10.42 -1.91 -9.38
CA ALA A 22 11.69 -1.37 -9.86
C ALA A 22 12.47 -2.44 -10.65
N GLU A 23 13.17 -2.04 -11.72
CA GLU A 23 13.97 -2.91 -12.56
C GLU A 23 14.94 -3.78 -11.72
N SER A 24 15.54 -3.21 -10.69
CA SER A 24 16.45 -3.91 -9.77
C SER A 24 15.78 -5.05 -8.96
N GLN A 25 14.46 -5.05 -8.85
CA GLN A 25 13.69 -6.04 -8.09
C GLN A 25 12.98 -7.07 -8.99
N ALA A 26 12.95 -6.86 -10.30
CA ALA A 26 12.19 -7.70 -11.23
C ALA A 26 12.61 -9.17 -11.18
N ALA A 27 13.92 -9.46 -11.06
CA ALA A 27 14.43 -10.81 -10.93
C ALA A 27 13.97 -11.50 -9.64
N LEU A 28 13.96 -10.78 -8.52
CA LEU A 28 13.48 -11.29 -7.24
C LEU A 28 11.98 -11.57 -7.28
N VAL A 29 11.20 -10.71 -7.93
CA VAL A 29 9.75 -10.94 -8.13
C VAL A 29 9.51 -12.23 -8.93
N ALA A 30 10.27 -12.45 -10.00
CA ALA A 30 10.16 -13.69 -10.79
C ALA A 30 10.55 -14.94 -9.99
N GLU A 31 11.52 -14.83 -9.08
CA GLU A 31 11.91 -15.92 -8.16
C GLU A 31 10.81 -16.22 -7.12
N CYS A 32 10.23 -15.18 -6.51
CA CYS A 32 9.17 -15.31 -5.50
C CYS A 32 7.84 -15.79 -6.09
N LEU A 33 7.55 -15.45 -7.35
CA LEU A 33 6.27 -15.74 -8.03
C LEU A 33 6.51 -16.51 -9.34
N PRO A 34 6.99 -17.76 -9.29
CA PRO A 34 7.33 -18.53 -10.48
C PRO A 34 6.13 -18.86 -11.38
N GLU A 35 4.91 -18.77 -10.86
CA GLU A 35 3.67 -18.95 -11.64
C GLU A 35 3.27 -17.71 -12.46
N LEU A 36 3.87 -16.54 -12.16
CA LEU A 36 3.57 -15.30 -12.87
C LEU A 36 4.25 -15.30 -14.25
N PRO A 37 3.52 -15.04 -15.35
CA PRO A 37 4.16 -14.88 -16.65
C PRO A 37 5.18 -13.73 -16.64
N ALA A 38 6.35 -13.96 -17.26
CA ALA A 38 7.42 -12.95 -17.27
C ALA A 38 6.96 -11.60 -17.88
N ASP A 39 6.09 -11.64 -18.91
CA ASP A 39 5.54 -10.45 -19.56
C ASP A 39 4.53 -9.69 -18.67
N ASN A 40 4.21 -10.22 -17.49
CA ASN A 40 3.37 -9.56 -16.50
C ASN A 40 4.19 -8.84 -15.41
N ILE A 41 5.51 -8.92 -15.46
CA ILE A 41 6.40 -8.13 -14.60
C ILE A 41 6.79 -6.86 -15.36
N LEU A 42 6.21 -5.73 -14.97
CA LEU A 42 6.51 -4.43 -15.54
C LEU A 42 7.62 -3.77 -14.73
N ALA A 43 8.82 -3.72 -15.30
CA ALA A 43 10.02 -3.22 -14.63
C ALA A 43 10.20 -1.71 -14.85
N GLU A 44 9.95 -0.91 -13.81
CA GLU A 44 10.13 0.54 -13.81
C GLU A 44 11.64 0.88 -13.83
N PRO A 45 12.12 1.64 -14.83
CA PRO A 45 13.54 1.99 -14.91
C PRO A 45 13.96 3.03 -13.85
N CYS A 46 13.03 3.76 -13.28
CA CYS A 46 13.26 4.69 -12.18
C CYS A 46 11.97 4.91 -11.38
N ALA A 47 12.09 5.33 -10.12
CA ALA A 47 10.95 5.62 -9.27
C ALA A 47 10.20 6.88 -9.74
N ARG A 48 8.88 6.77 -9.95
CA ARG A 48 7.97 7.86 -10.35
C ARG A 48 6.67 7.89 -9.55
N ASN A 49 6.69 7.35 -8.35
CA ASN A 49 5.50 7.26 -7.51
C ASN A 49 4.42 6.32 -8.09
N THR A 50 3.21 6.28 -7.51
CA THR A 50 2.20 5.25 -7.82
C THR A 50 1.35 5.56 -9.04
N ALA A 51 1.16 6.83 -9.43
CA ALA A 51 0.33 7.14 -10.61
C ALA A 51 0.90 6.58 -11.92
N PRO A 52 2.20 6.73 -12.27
CA PRO A 52 2.79 6.10 -13.44
C PRO A 52 2.74 4.57 -13.41
N CYS A 53 3.01 3.96 -12.25
CA CYS A 53 2.90 2.52 -12.01
C CYS A 53 1.49 2.01 -12.38
N VAL A 54 0.46 2.60 -11.79
CA VAL A 54 -0.96 2.23 -12.04
C VAL A 54 -1.36 2.51 -13.50
N ALA A 55 -0.96 3.66 -14.06
CA ALA A 55 -1.29 4.02 -15.42
C ALA A 55 -0.66 3.05 -16.44
N TRP A 56 0.59 2.62 -16.22
CA TRP A 56 1.24 1.64 -17.10
C TRP A 56 0.52 0.31 -17.07
N ALA A 57 0.28 -0.25 -15.88
CA ALA A 57 -0.50 -1.48 -15.75
C ALA A 57 -1.89 -1.35 -16.38
N ALA A 58 -2.58 -0.22 -16.18
CA ALA A 58 -3.92 0.00 -16.74
C ALA A 58 -3.93 -0.03 -18.28
N HIS A 59 -2.94 0.58 -18.93
CA HIS A 59 -2.80 0.55 -20.38
C HIS A 59 -2.40 -0.82 -20.92
N GLU A 60 -1.51 -1.57 -20.22
CA GLU A 60 -1.15 -2.93 -20.62
C GLU A 60 -2.32 -3.90 -20.50
N ILE A 61 -3.11 -3.78 -19.43
CA ILE A 61 -4.34 -4.56 -19.26
C ILE A 61 -5.36 -4.20 -20.37
N ALA A 62 -5.54 -2.91 -20.65
CA ALA A 62 -6.44 -2.44 -21.69
C ALA A 62 -6.12 -3.01 -23.08
N ARG A 63 -4.83 -3.18 -23.37
CA ARG A 63 -4.37 -3.77 -24.63
C ARG A 63 -4.75 -5.25 -24.76
N ARG A 64 -4.83 -5.98 -23.63
CA ARG A 64 -5.25 -7.39 -23.60
C ARG A 64 -6.76 -7.56 -23.47
N ASP A 65 -7.38 -6.78 -22.60
CA ASP A 65 -8.82 -6.80 -22.36
C ASP A 65 -9.35 -5.39 -22.02
N PRO A 66 -9.94 -4.68 -22.98
CA PRO A 66 -10.46 -3.32 -22.76
C PRO A 66 -11.68 -3.27 -21.84
N ASN A 67 -12.29 -4.41 -21.53
CA ASN A 67 -13.45 -4.51 -20.64
C ASN A 67 -13.09 -5.10 -19.25
N ALA A 68 -11.82 -5.31 -18.98
CA ALA A 68 -11.38 -5.86 -17.70
C ALA A 68 -11.80 -4.96 -16.52
N ILE A 69 -12.13 -5.59 -15.40
CA ILE A 69 -12.12 -4.94 -14.08
C ILE A 69 -10.73 -5.12 -13.51
N GLN A 70 -10.13 -4.04 -13.10
CA GLN A 70 -8.77 -4.00 -12.55
C GLN A 70 -8.82 -3.83 -11.05
N VAL A 71 -8.00 -4.58 -10.34
CA VAL A 71 -7.77 -4.47 -8.91
C VAL A 71 -6.31 -4.06 -8.71
N VAL A 72 -6.08 -2.99 -7.97
CA VAL A 72 -4.75 -2.49 -7.60
C VAL A 72 -4.52 -2.74 -6.12
N LEU A 73 -3.44 -3.45 -5.82
CA LEU A 73 -3.09 -3.85 -4.45
C LEU A 73 -1.66 -3.43 -4.14
N PRO A 74 -1.39 -2.84 -2.96
CA PRO A 74 -0.04 -2.81 -2.41
C PRO A 74 0.49 -4.23 -2.15
N ALA A 75 1.79 -4.43 -2.37
CA ALA A 75 2.39 -5.76 -2.27
C ALA A 75 2.67 -6.22 -0.84
N ASP A 76 2.69 -5.31 0.12
CA ASP A 76 3.23 -5.44 1.47
C ASP A 76 2.19 -5.35 2.61
N HIS A 77 0.92 -5.11 2.29
CA HIS A 77 -0.14 -5.04 3.29
C HIS A 77 -0.49 -6.40 3.89
N VAL A 78 -0.72 -6.42 5.20
CA VAL A 78 -1.25 -7.59 5.93
C VAL A 78 -2.76 -7.47 6.04
N ILE A 79 -3.48 -8.46 5.48
CA ILE A 79 -4.95 -8.46 5.41
C ILE A 79 -5.45 -9.85 5.79
N GLN A 80 -6.31 -9.95 6.81
CA GLN A 80 -6.84 -11.20 7.31
C GLN A 80 -8.28 -11.05 7.82
N PRO A 81 -9.15 -12.07 7.63
CA PRO A 81 -8.91 -13.28 6.83
C PRO A 81 -9.05 -13.02 5.32
N ALA A 82 -8.33 -13.79 4.52
CA ALA A 82 -8.30 -13.65 3.06
C ALA A 82 -9.69 -13.82 2.41
N ASP A 83 -10.54 -14.68 2.97
CA ASP A 83 -11.89 -14.91 2.43
C ASP A 83 -12.80 -13.69 2.53
N ALA A 84 -12.71 -12.94 3.64
CA ALA A 84 -13.46 -11.70 3.81
C ALA A 84 -12.97 -10.64 2.80
N PHE A 85 -11.65 -10.54 2.62
CA PHE A 85 -11.05 -9.66 1.63
C PHE A 85 -11.52 -10.00 0.19
N ARG A 86 -11.50 -11.28 -0.21
CA ARG A 86 -11.97 -11.70 -1.54
C ARG A 86 -13.43 -11.34 -1.78
N LYS A 87 -14.30 -11.50 -0.79
CA LYS A 87 -15.73 -11.11 -0.88
C LYS A 87 -15.89 -9.61 -1.13
N THR A 88 -15.11 -8.76 -0.43
CA THR A 88 -15.14 -7.32 -0.66
C THR A 88 -14.60 -6.95 -2.05
N LEU A 89 -13.55 -7.65 -2.54
CA LEU A 89 -13.05 -7.49 -3.90
C LEU A 89 -14.12 -7.84 -4.95
N GLU A 90 -14.81 -8.97 -4.78
CA GLU A 90 -15.90 -9.39 -5.68
C GLU A 90 -17.03 -8.37 -5.68
N ALA A 91 -17.41 -7.84 -4.52
CA ALA A 91 -18.43 -6.79 -4.41
C ALA A 91 -18.02 -5.50 -5.12
N ALA A 92 -16.77 -5.05 -4.91
CA ALA A 92 -16.25 -3.86 -5.58
C ALA A 92 -16.15 -4.08 -7.11
N ALA A 93 -15.69 -5.27 -7.55
CA ALA A 93 -15.59 -5.61 -8.97
C ALA A 93 -16.98 -5.64 -9.64
N ALA A 94 -17.99 -6.21 -8.98
CA ALA A 94 -19.37 -6.22 -9.50
C ALA A 94 -19.94 -4.79 -9.64
N ALA A 95 -19.67 -3.91 -8.66
CA ALA A 95 -20.11 -2.51 -8.71
C ALA A 95 -19.34 -1.70 -9.77
N ALA A 96 -18.06 -1.98 -9.99
CA ALA A 96 -17.21 -1.26 -10.95
C ALA A 96 -17.58 -1.48 -12.42
N VAL A 97 -18.40 -2.48 -12.73
CA VAL A 97 -18.97 -2.70 -14.08
C VAL A 97 -19.79 -1.50 -14.54
N GLU A 98 -20.53 -0.88 -13.61
CA GLU A 98 -21.37 0.30 -13.86
C GLU A 98 -20.59 1.62 -13.83
N GLY A 99 -19.27 1.58 -13.64
CA GLY A 99 -18.40 2.75 -13.56
C GLY A 99 -18.01 3.11 -12.12
N GLY A 100 -17.28 4.22 -11.98
CA GLY A 100 -16.72 4.67 -10.72
C GLY A 100 -15.31 4.18 -10.45
N LEU A 101 -14.65 4.86 -9.49
CA LEU A 101 -13.34 4.51 -8.94
C LEU A 101 -13.54 4.09 -7.48
N PHE A 102 -13.34 2.82 -7.21
CA PHE A 102 -13.59 2.27 -5.87
C PHE A 102 -12.31 2.20 -5.05
N THR A 103 -12.45 2.50 -3.75
CA THR A 103 -11.43 2.24 -2.74
C THR A 103 -12.04 1.57 -1.51
N PHE A 104 -11.18 1.01 -0.65
CA PHE A 104 -11.61 0.40 0.61
C PHE A 104 -11.29 1.31 1.78
N GLY A 105 -12.25 1.42 2.70
CA GLY A 105 -12.17 2.27 3.87
C GLY A 105 -12.06 1.47 5.16
N VAL A 106 -11.05 1.79 5.97
CA VAL A 106 -10.85 1.26 7.32
C VAL A 106 -11.38 2.26 8.33
N GLU A 107 -12.18 1.81 9.29
CA GLU A 107 -12.69 2.70 10.36
C GLU A 107 -11.52 3.18 11.24
N PRO A 108 -11.33 4.52 11.40
CA PRO A 108 -10.20 5.03 12.15
C PRO A 108 -10.44 4.86 13.66
N ASP A 109 -9.44 4.38 14.38
CA ASP A 109 -9.43 4.24 15.84
C ASP A 109 -8.49 5.25 16.54
N HIS A 110 -7.64 5.95 15.77
CA HIS A 110 -6.74 6.98 16.27
C HIS A 110 -6.43 8.02 15.16
N PRO A 111 -5.86 9.21 15.50
CA PRO A 111 -5.58 10.27 14.51
C PRO A 111 -4.25 10.00 13.77
N ALA A 112 -4.21 8.93 12.94
CA ALA A 112 -3.06 8.59 12.14
C ALA A 112 -2.74 9.68 11.11
N THR A 113 -1.47 10.10 11.04
CA THR A 113 -0.97 11.06 10.03
C THR A 113 -0.31 10.39 8.83
N GLY A 114 -0.15 9.07 8.90
CA GLY A 114 0.43 8.25 7.83
C GLY A 114 -0.57 7.82 6.76
N TYR A 115 -1.89 7.97 7.02
CA TYR A 115 -2.95 7.50 6.12
C TYR A 115 -3.70 8.63 5.43
N GLY A 116 -4.25 8.34 4.27
CA GLY A 116 -5.28 9.16 3.65
C GLY A 116 -6.62 9.00 4.38
N TYR A 117 -7.42 10.07 4.43
CA TYR A 117 -8.75 10.09 5.05
C TYR A 117 -9.82 10.34 3.99
N ILE A 118 -10.88 9.53 4.05
CA ILE A 118 -11.97 9.56 3.08
C ILE A 118 -13.29 9.83 3.81
N LYS A 119 -13.91 11.00 3.54
CA LYS A 119 -15.24 11.31 4.01
C LYS A 119 -16.27 10.68 3.10
N THR A 120 -17.16 9.90 3.66
CA THR A 120 -18.31 9.36 2.92
C THR A 120 -19.51 10.31 3.01
N SER A 121 -20.37 10.24 1.98
CA SER A 121 -21.66 10.94 1.96
C SER A 121 -22.82 9.92 1.88
N ALA A 122 -23.59 9.92 0.81
CA ALA A 122 -24.76 9.03 0.68
C ALA A 122 -24.35 7.58 0.45
N GLN A 123 -25.07 6.64 1.06
CA GLN A 123 -25.02 5.25 0.66
C GLN A 123 -25.71 5.09 -0.71
N LEU A 124 -24.97 4.58 -1.70
CA LEU A 124 -25.45 4.39 -3.07
C LEU A 124 -26.26 3.10 -3.23
N GLY A 125 -26.07 2.13 -2.34
CA GLY A 125 -26.75 0.83 -2.37
C GLY A 125 -25.90 -0.27 -1.75
N LEU A 126 -26.20 -1.51 -2.16
CA LEU A 126 -25.44 -2.71 -1.80
C LEU A 126 -24.89 -3.37 -3.07
N SER A 127 -23.68 -3.85 -3.03
CA SER A 127 -23.11 -4.73 -4.04
C SER A 127 -22.75 -6.06 -3.39
N LEU A 128 -23.36 -7.15 -3.84
CA LEU A 128 -23.24 -8.50 -3.26
C LEU A 128 -23.41 -8.53 -1.72
N GLY A 129 -24.22 -7.59 -1.18
CA GLY A 129 -24.47 -7.45 0.26
C GLY A 129 -23.57 -6.45 0.98
N GLU A 130 -22.48 -5.99 0.35
CA GLU A 130 -21.57 -4.99 0.91
C GLU A 130 -22.07 -3.57 0.61
N PRO A 131 -22.07 -2.62 1.58
CA PRO A 131 -22.52 -1.26 1.36
C PRO A 131 -21.51 -0.48 0.52
N VAL A 132 -22.04 0.31 -0.42
CA VAL A 132 -21.26 1.22 -1.27
C VAL A 132 -21.66 2.66 -0.94
N TYR A 133 -20.67 3.49 -0.64
CA TYR A 133 -20.86 4.91 -0.33
C TYR A 133 -20.24 5.80 -1.41
N ALA A 134 -20.89 6.93 -1.67
CA ALA A 134 -20.25 8.02 -2.38
C ALA A 134 -19.21 8.69 -1.49
N VAL A 135 -18.10 9.12 -2.08
CA VAL A 135 -17.05 9.88 -1.40
C VAL A 135 -17.31 11.37 -1.58
N ASP A 136 -17.32 12.11 -0.48
CA ASP A 136 -17.44 13.58 -0.45
C ASP A 136 -16.06 14.24 -0.54
N ARG A 137 -15.08 13.69 0.17
CA ARG A 137 -13.74 14.25 0.28
C ARG A 137 -12.71 13.17 0.48
N PHE A 138 -11.58 13.33 -0.19
CA PHE A 138 -10.39 12.53 0.00
C PHE A 138 -9.24 13.46 0.39
N VAL A 139 -8.48 13.16 1.44
CA VAL A 139 -7.35 13.97 1.92
C VAL A 139 -6.18 13.05 2.26
N GLU A 140 -5.11 13.14 1.48
CA GLU A 140 -3.91 12.31 1.70
C GLU A 140 -3.04 12.89 2.81
N LYS A 141 -2.73 12.07 3.81
CA LYS A 141 -1.79 12.30 4.91
C LYS A 141 -1.93 13.68 5.59
N PRO A 142 -3.06 13.94 6.27
CA PRO A 142 -3.29 15.21 6.96
C PRO A 142 -2.30 15.40 8.12
N ASN A 143 -2.13 16.64 8.58
CA ASN A 143 -1.43 16.88 9.84
C ASN A 143 -2.27 16.40 11.04
N LEU A 144 -1.64 16.28 12.22
CA LEU A 144 -2.27 15.75 13.42
C LEU A 144 -3.57 16.49 13.79
N ALA A 145 -3.55 17.81 13.80
CA ALA A 145 -4.74 18.62 14.15
C ALA A 145 -5.93 18.34 13.23
N LYS A 146 -5.65 18.13 11.92
CA LYS A 146 -6.68 17.79 10.95
C LYS A 146 -7.17 16.35 11.09
N ALA A 147 -6.28 15.41 11.43
CA ALA A 147 -6.66 14.04 11.72
C ALA A 147 -7.57 13.94 12.97
N GLU A 148 -7.26 14.68 14.03
CA GLU A 148 -8.11 14.80 15.24
C GLU A 148 -9.49 15.40 14.91
N GLU A 149 -9.54 16.45 14.07
CA GLU A 149 -10.78 17.03 13.57
C GLU A 149 -11.65 16.00 12.84
N PHE A 150 -11.04 15.20 11.94
CA PHE A 150 -11.73 14.16 11.18
C PHE A 150 -12.32 13.07 12.08
N LEU A 151 -11.59 12.62 13.10
CA LEU A 151 -12.13 11.67 14.07
C LEU A 151 -13.31 12.27 14.85
N SER A 152 -13.22 13.53 15.28
CA SER A 152 -14.27 14.22 16.00
C SER A 152 -15.53 14.45 15.15
N GLU A 153 -15.35 14.79 13.86
CA GLU A 153 -16.45 14.98 12.90
C GLU A 153 -17.17 13.64 12.60
N GLY A 154 -16.43 12.52 12.60
CA GLY A 154 -16.94 11.19 12.26
C GLY A 154 -17.27 11.00 10.78
N GLY A 155 -17.56 9.75 10.38
CA GLY A 155 -17.88 9.39 8.99
C GLY A 155 -16.68 9.48 8.05
N PHE A 156 -15.47 9.48 8.59
CA PHE A 156 -14.24 9.31 7.85
C PHE A 156 -13.76 7.87 7.95
N TYR A 157 -13.06 7.43 6.92
CA TYR A 157 -12.35 6.16 6.84
C TYR A 157 -10.91 6.41 6.45
N TRP A 158 -9.98 5.57 6.90
CA TRP A 158 -8.65 5.54 6.32
C TRP A 158 -8.68 4.90 4.94
N ASN A 159 -7.93 5.44 4.01
CA ASN A 159 -7.71 4.85 2.71
C ASN A 159 -6.82 3.60 2.83
N ALA A 160 -7.35 2.44 2.49
CA ALA A 160 -6.56 1.20 2.49
C ALA A 160 -5.55 1.11 1.34
N GLY A 161 -5.52 2.06 0.40
CA GLY A 161 -4.63 2.03 -0.75
C GLY A 161 -4.95 0.90 -1.74
N ILE A 162 -6.16 0.36 -1.67
CA ILE A 162 -6.65 -0.71 -2.53
C ILE A 162 -7.70 -0.11 -3.44
N PHE A 163 -7.55 -0.30 -4.76
CA PHE A 163 -8.46 0.30 -5.72
C PHE A 163 -9.06 -0.74 -6.66
N VAL A 164 -10.31 -0.50 -7.06
CA VAL A 164 -11.03 -1.33 -8.04
C VAL A 164 -11.77 -0.43 -9.02
N TRP A 165 -11.61 -0.70 -10.30
CA TRP A 165 -12.26 0.06 -11.38
C TRP A 165 -12.35 -0.73 -12.67
N SER A 166 -13.22 -0.32 -13.57
CA SER A 166 -13.14 -0.81 -14.96
C SER A 166 -11.96 -0.16 -15.70
N THR A 167 -11.35 -0.89 -16.62
CA THR A 167 -10.33 -0.33 -17.54
C THR A 167 -10.80 0.99 -18.16
N LYS A 168 -12.07 1.05 -18.56
CA LYS A 168 -12.68 2.24 -19.14
C LYS A 168 -12.70 3.42 -18.16
N SER A 169 -13.06 3.17 -16.89
CA SER A 169 -13.13 4.23 -15.86
C SER A 169 -11.77 4.83 -15.58
N ILE A 170 -10.74 3.98 -15.36
CA ILE A 170 -9.40 4.49 -15.03
C ILE A 170 -8.76 5.20 -16.22
N LEU A 171 -8.88 4.70 -17.44
CA LEU A 171 -8.34 5.39 -18.63
C LEU A 171 -9.03 6.73 -18.87
N ALA A 172 -10.34 6.84 -18.63
CA ALA A 172 -11.05 8.11 -18.72
C ALA A 172 -10.58 9.09 -17.62
N ALA A 173 -10.33 8.62 -16.40
CA ALA A 173 -9.81 9.43 -15.30
C ALA A 173 -8.37 9.91 -15.59
N LEU A 174 -7.48 9.05 -16.08
CA LEU A 174 -6.12 9.40 -16.49
C LEU A 174 -6.14 10.49 -17.58
N ALA A 175 -6.94 10.32 -18.62
CA ALA A 175 -7.06 11.30 -19.70
C ALA A 175 -7.63 12.64 -19.20
N LYS A 176 -8.56 12.64 -18.24
CA LYS A 176 -9.18 13.85 -17.68
C LYS A 176 -8.26 14.61 -16.72
N TYR A 177 -7.66 13.89 -15.75
CA TYR A 177 -6.99 14.52 -14.61
C TYR A 177 -5.47 14.58 -14.77
N THR A 178 -4.88 13.68 -15.57
CA THR A 178 -3.43 13.58 -15.80
C THR A 178 -3.07 13.35 -17.27
N PRO A 179 -3.48 14.27 -18.19
CA PRO A 179 -3.34 14.05 -19.64
C PRO A 179 -1.87 13.88 -20.09
N GLU A 180 -0.91 14.52 -19.42
CA GLU A 180 0.52 14.35 -19.71
C GLU A 180 1.00 12.92 -19.37
N LEU A 181 0.59 12.41 -18.23
CA LEU A 181 0.88 11.04 -17.81
C LEU A 181 0.25 10.04 -18.78
N ASP A 182 -1.05 10.18 -19.08
CA ASP A 182 -1.76 9.31 -20.02
C ASP A 182 -1.08 9.28 -21.40
N ALA A 183 -0.72 10.44 -21.94
CA ALA A 183 -0.03 10.54 -23.22
C ALA A 183 1.38 9.89 -23.19
N GLY A 184 2.13 10.07 -22.10
CA GLY A 184 3.44 9.45 -21.91
C GLY A 184 3.35 7.93 -21.86
N ILE A 185 2.43 7.39 -21.05
CA ILE A 185 2.21 5.94 -20.96
C ILE A 185 1.75 5.35 -22.29
N ARG A 186 0.88 6.03 -23.05
CA ARG A 186 0.47 5.58 -24.39
C ARG A 186 1.68 5.45 -25.33
N ARG A 187 2.67 6.35 -25.28
CA ARG A 187 3.90 6.22 -26.08
C ARG A 187 4.73 5.01 -25.65
N ILE A 188 4.87 4.80 -24.33
CA ILE A 188 5.58 3.63 -23.79
C ILE A 188 4.94 2.31 -24.28
N VAL A 189 3.62 2.18 -24.13
CA VAL A 189 2.88 0.96 -24.49
C VAL A 189 2.82 0.74 -26.01
N ALA A 190 2.84 1.81 -26.81
CA ALA A 190 2.93 1.71 -28.26
C ALA A 190 4.29 1.16 -28.74
N GLY A 191 5.33 1.26 -27.91
CA GLY A 191 6.69 0.85 -28.24
C GLY A 191 7.39 1.79 -29.22
N GLY A 192 8.65 1.49 -29.51
CA GLY A 192 9.44 2.26 -30.50
C GLY A 192 10.25 3.42 -29.91
N SER A 193 10.08 3.75 -28.63
CA SER A 193 10.92 4.71 -27.90
C SER A 193 11.70 4.04 -26.77
N ASP A 194 12.74 4.72 -26.28
CA ASP A 194 13.51 4.27 -25.13
C ASP A 194 12.66 4.36 -23.86
N LEU A 195 12.35 3.23 -23.24
CA LEU A 195 11.54 3.15 -22.03
C LEU A 195 12.12 4.00 -20.89
N ALA A 196 13.44 3.97 -20.68
CA ALA A 196 14.06 4.69 -19.57
C ALA A 196 13.92 6.21 -19.75
N VAL A 197 14.05 6.70 -20.98
CA VAL A 197 13.89 8.11 -21.30
C VAL A 197 12.44 8.56 -21.16
N GLU A 198 11.49 7.83 -21.73
CA GLU A 198 10.06 8.15 -21.66
C GLU A 198 9.53 8.09 -20.23
N TYR A 199 9.91 7.03 -19.49
CA TYR A 199 9.45 6.85 -18.11
C TYR A 199 10.01 7.93 -17.18
N ALA A 200 11.29 8.30 -17.34
CA ALA A 200 11.92 9.37 -16.56
C ALA A 200 11.28 10.75 -16.80
N ALA A 201 10.65 10.97 -17.96
CA ALA A 201 9.96 12.19 -18.29
C ALA A 201 8.53 12.29 -17.74
N LEU A 202 7.95 11.18 -17.19
CA LEU A 202 6.60 11.18 -16.66
C LEU A 202 6.47 12.07 -15.40
N PRO A 203 5.29 12.67 -15.14
CA PRO A 203 4.96 13.25 -13.84
C PRO A 203 5.14 12.21 -12.72
N SER A 204 5.49 12.67 -11.51
CA SER A 204 5.81 11.79 -10.37
C SER A 204 4.90 12.10 -9.19
N ASP A 205 3.64 11.68 -9.30
CA ASP A 205 2.63 11.89 -8.28
C ASP A 205 2.07 10.55 -7.75
N PRO A 206 1.59 10.49 -6.48
CA PRO A 206 0.76 9.38 -6.01
C PRO A 206 -0.56 9.32 -6.78
N ILE A 207 -1.09 8.13 -7.02
CA ILE A 207 -2.41 7.93 -7.65
C ILE A 207 -3.53 8.60 -6.84
N ASP A 208 -3.36 8.65 -5.53
CA ASP A 208 -4.27 9.29 -4.58
C ASP A 208 -4.46 10.77 -4.90
N ILE A 209 -3.36 11.51 -5.05
CA ILE A 209 -3.37 12.95 -5.37
C ILE A 209 -3.68 13.19 -6.85
N ALA A 210 -3.11 12.36 -7.73
CA ALA A 210 -3.25 12.53 -9.18
C ALA A 210 -4.68 12.31 -9.67
N ILE A 211 -5.40 11.35 -9.08
CA ILE A 211 -6.72 10.89 -9.53
C ILE A 211 -7.76 10.93 -8.40
N MET A 212 -7.50 10.26 -7.24
CA MET A 212 -8.54 10.00 -6.26
C MET A 212 -9.04 11.27 -5.56
N GLU A 213 -8.18 12.22 -5.24
CA GLU A 213 -8.57 13.53 -4.67
C GLU A 213 -9.30 14.43 -5.68
N ARG A 214 -9.10 14.20 -6.99
CA ARG A 214 -9.64 15.06 -8.07
C ARG A 214 -10.93 14.53 -8.69
N SER A 215 -11.23 13.26 -8.46
CA SER A 215 -12.34 12.60 -9.12
C SER A 215 -13.66 12.81 -8.37
N ASP A 216 -14.70 13.17 -9.11
CA ASP A 216 -16.06 13.33 -8.60
C ASP A 216 -16.84 11.98 -8.51
N ASP A 217 -16.26 10.87 -8.99
CA ASP A 217 -16.89 9.53 -9.00
C ASP A 217 -16.04 8.51 -8.24
N VAL A 218 -15.58 8.90 -7.04
CA VAL A 218 -14.95 7.96 -6.10
C VAL A 218 -16.03 7.34 -5.21
N ARG A 219 -15.93 6.03 -5.00
CA ARG A 219 -16.84 5.24 -4.19
C ARG A 219 -16.04 4.41 -3.18
N LEU A 220 -16.62 4.18 -2.00
CA LEU A 220 -15.96 3.48 -0.91
C LEU A 220 -16.79 2.28 -0.46
N LEU A 221 -16.09 1.14 -0.24
CA LEU A 221 -16.60 0.01 0.52
C LEU A 221 -15.87 -0.03 1.87
N PRO A 222 -16.59 0.05 3.01
CA PRO A 222 -15.98 -0.16 4.32
C PRO A 222 -15.51 -1.61 4.47
N ILE A 223 -14.36 -1.80 5.12
CA ILE A 223 -13.89 -3.13 5.48
C ILE A 223 -14.05 -3.37 6.98
N THR A 224 -14.34 -4.62 7.36
CA THR A 224 -14.56 -5.04 8.75
C THR A 224 -13.54 -6.09 9.21
N TYR A 225 -12.63 -6.46 8.33
CA TYR A 225 -11.53 -7.41 8.61
C TYR A 225 -10.24 -6.66 8.95
N SER A 226 -9.28 -7.38 9.50
CA SER A 226 -7.99 -6.81 9.88
C SER A 226 -7.20 -6.36 8.64
N TRP A 227 -6.74 -5.12 8.67
CA TRP A 227 -5.86 -4.53 7.67
C TRP A 227 -4.74 -3.75 8.36
N ASN A 228 -3.54 -3.86 7.84
CA ASN A 228 -2.38 -3.09 8.29
C ASN A 228 -1.43 -2.88 7.10
N ASP A 229 -0.97 -1.65 6.90
CA ASP A 229 -0.03 -1.30 5.83
C ASP A 229 1.44 -1.60 6.17
N VAL A 230 1.72 -2.00 7.43
CA VAL A 230 3.06 -2.25 7.98
C VAL A 230 4.02 -1.05 7.77
N GLY A 231 3.45 0.15 7.71
CA GLY A 231 4.16 1.39 7.39
C GLY A 231 5.04 1.95 8.52
N SER A 232 5.07 1.31 9.69
CA SER A 232 5.88 1.75 10.83
C SER A 232 6.32 0.59 11.72
N TRP A 233 7.33 0.82 12.58
CA TRP A 233 7.74 -0.16 13.60
C TRP A 233 6.62 -0.45 14.60
N GLN A 234 5.77 0.53 14.89
CA GLN A 234 4.58 0.33 15.72
C GLN A 234 3.62 -0.65 15.05
N ALA A 235 3.31 -0.45 13.77
CA ALA A 235 2.47 -1.33 12.98
C ALA A 235 3.01 -2.77 12.92
N LEU A 236 4.34 -2.92 12.77
CA LEU A 236 4.98 -4.24 12.85
C LEU A 236 4.81 -4.89 14.23
N ALA A 237 4.93 -4.11 15.32
CA ALA A 237 4.71 -4.61 16.68
C ALA A 237 3.26 -5.08 16.91
N GLU A 238 2.28 -4.42 16.28
CA GLU A 238 0.86 -4.74 16.41
C GLU A 238 0.53 -6.11 15.80
N ILE A 239 1.09 -6.40 14.60
CA ILE A 239 0.81 -7.64 13.85
C ILE A 239 1.71 -8.81 14.23
N SER A 240 2.83 -8.56 14.93
CA SER A 240 3.79 -9.60 15.30
C SER A 240 3.32 -10.40 16.52
N PRO A 241 3.61 -11.72 16.58
CA PRO A 241 3.36 -12.52 17.77
C PRO A 241 4.04 -11.94 19.00
N LYS A 242 3.34 -11.92 20.13
CA LYS A 242 3.81 -11.34 21.38
C LYS A 242 4.05 -12.42 22.44
N ASP A 243 5.09 -12.24 23.25
CA ASP A 243 5.31 -13.02 24.47
C ASP A 243 4.31 -12.67 25.59
N ALA A 244 4.41 -13.35 26.74
CA ALA A 244 3.54 -13.12 27.89
C ALA A 244 3.64 -11.69 28.48
N ASN A 245 4.68 -10.94 28.16
CA ASN A 245 4.91 -9.57 28.59
C ASN A 245 4.58 -8.54 27.49
N GLY A 246 4.01 -8.98 26.38
CA GLY A 246 3.66 -8.10 25.24
C GLY A 246 4.84 -7.73 24.34
N ASN A 247 6.03 -8.32 24.51
CA ASN A 247 7.15 -8.07 23.61
C ASN A 247 6.98 -8.86 22.30
N ALA A 248 7.20 -8.19 21.19
CA ALA A 248 7.26 -8.78 19.85
C ALA A 248 8.71 -8.92 19.39
N ALA A 249 9.06 -10.02 18.73
CA ALA A 249 10.39 -10.27 18.22
C ALA A 249 10.36 -10.80 16.79
N VAL A 250 10.96 -10.08 15.86
CA VAL A 250 11.21 -10.46 14.48
C VAL A 250 12.71 -10.64 14.32
N LEU A 251 13.18 -11.86 14.33
CA LEU A 251 14.60 -12.18 14.42
C LEU A 251 15.03 -13.07 13.26
N GLY A 252 16.28 -12.96 12.85
CA GLY A 252 16.90 -13.90 11.92
C GLY A 252 16.96 -15.33 12.49
N PRO A 253 17.31 -16.35 11.67
CA PRO A 253 17.14 -17.78 11.99
C PRO A 253 17.75 -18.26 13.30
N ALA A 254 18.85 -17.66 13.77
CA ALA A 254 19.49 -17.97 15.04
C ALA A 254 19.44 -16.81 16.04
N GLY A 255 18.63 -15.79 15.76
CA GLY A 255 18.44 -14.64 16.63
C GLY A 255 17.72 -15.02 17.92
N LYS A 256 18.01 -14.30 19.02
CA LYS A 256 17.40 -14.52 20.32
C LYS A 256 17.10 -13.23 21.05
N LEU A 257 15.87 -13.10 21.57
CA LEU A 257 15.53 -12.06 22.54
C LEU A 257 15.69 -12.60 23.97
N ILE A 258 16.34 -11.83 24.84
CA ILE A 258 16.36 -12.01 26.29
C ILE A 258 15.70 -10.78 26.91
N ALA A 259 14.57 -10.95 27.58
CA ALA A 259 13.80 -9.89 28.19
C ALA A 259 13.74 -10.09 29.72
N LEU A 260 14.29 -9.16 30.50
CA LEU A 260 14.26 -9.13 31.96
C LEU A 260 13.54 -7.84 32.38
N ASP A 261 12.39 -7.96 33.04
CA ASP A 261 11.55 -6.80 33.42
C ASP A 261 11.26 -5.86 32.24
N ALA A 262 11.08 -6.42 31.03
CA ALA A 262 10.85 -5.66 29.79
C ALA A 262 9.46 -5.99 29.23
N LYS A 263 8.70 -4.95 28.83
CA LYS A 263 7.30 -5.08 28.41
C LYS A 263 6.98 -4.27 27.15
N ASN A 264 6.05 -4.78 26.34
CA ASN A 264 5.48 -4.05 25.21
C ASN A 264 6.53 -3.48 24.23
N ASN A 265 7.65 -4.18 24.04
CA ASN A 265 8.71 -3.76 23.13
C ASN A 265 8.60 -4.52 21.79
N LEU A 266 9.09 -3.89 20.71
CA LEU A 266 9.42 -4.55 19.46
C LEU A 266 10.94 -4.71 19.34
N VAL A 267 11.38 -5.90 19.00
CA VAL A 267 12.76 -6.18 18.59
C VAL A 267 12.75 -6.72 17.18
N TYR A 268 13.41 -6.01 16.27
CA TYR A 268 13.75 -6.51 14.94
C TYR A 268 15.27 -6.64 14.84
N ALA A 269 15.77 -7.80 14.49
CA ALA A 269 17.22 -7.98 14.30
C ALA A 269 17.53 -8.96 13.18
N GLU A 270 18.35 -8.52 12.26
CA GLU A 270 18.86 -9.33 11.15
C GLU A 270 20.01 -10.23 11.58
N GLY A 271 20.16 -11.37 10.93
CA GLY A 271 21.25 -12.32 11.16
C GLY A 271 21.18 -13.03 12.52
N GLU A 272 22.31 -13.57 12.95
CA GLU A 272 22.46 -14.33 14.18
C GLU A 272 22.83 -13.42 15.36
N ARG A 273 21.82 -12.74 15.93
CA ARG A 273 22.06 -11.76 17.00
C ARG A 273 21.28 -12.08 18.27
N VAL A 274 21.89 -11.77 19.40
CA VAL A 274 21.21 -11.76 20.70
C VAL A 274 20.93 -10.32 21.06
N VAL A 275 19.64 -10.01 21.28
CA VAL A 275 19.21 -8.70 21.81
C VAL A 275 18.73 -8.91 23.24
N ALA A 276 19.26 -8.16 24.18
CA ALA A 276 18.86 -8.19 25.58
C ALA A 276 18.17 -6.89 25.98
N LEU A 277 16.97 -7.00 26.55
CA LEU A 277 16.20 -5.89 27.10
C LEU A 277 16.12 -6.05 28.62
N VAL A 278 16.44 -5.00 29.37
CA VAL A 278 16.41 -5.03 30.85
C VAL A 278 15.74 -3.77 31.38
N GLY A 279 14.61 -3.94 32.07
CA GLY A 279 13.91 -2.84 32.76
C GLY A 279 13.35 -1.76 31.81
N VAL A 280 12.96 -2.12 30.57
CA VAL A 280 12.47 -1.18 29.55
C VAL A 280 11.07 -1.53 29.07
N GLU A 281 10.34 -0.51 28.63
CA GLU A 281 8.97 -0.67 28.14
C GLU A 281 8.69 0.24 26.94
N GLY A 282 7.88 -0.27 25.97
CA GLY A 282 7.36 0.52 24.87
C GLY A 282 8.40 0.95 23.84
N LEU A 283 9.51 0.23 23.68
CA LEU A 283 10.56 0.57 22.73
C LEU A 283 10.48 -0.24 21.44
N ALA A 284 10.83 0.39 20.33
CA ALA A 284 11.30 -0.28 19.12
C ALA A 284 12.84 -0.35 19.16
N VAL A 285 13.38 -1.57 19.08
CA VAL A 285 14.82 -1.84 18.94
C VAL A 285 15.01 -2.55 17.62
N VAL A 286 15.62 -1.86 16.66
CA VAL A 286 15.82 -2.35 15.31
C VAL A 286 17.30 -2.42 15.01
N GLN A 287 17.78 -3.57 14.59
CA GLN A 287 19.18 -3.80 14.28
C GLN A 287 19.31 -4.46 12.90
N THR A 288 19.93 -3.73 11.97
CA THR A 288 20.33 -4.23 10.66
C THR A 288 21.83 -4.54 10.62
N GLU A 289 22.35 -4.88 9.46
CA GLU A 289 23.81 -5.04 9.30
C GLU A 289 24.59 -3.75 9.59
N THR A 290 24.04 -2.61 9.24
CA THR A 290 24.74 -1.32 9.20
C THR A 290 24.30 -0.33 10.28
N ALA A 291 23.10 -0.50 10.84
CA ALA A 291 22.50 0.48 11.74
C ALA A 291 21.78 -0.15 12.93
N THR A 292 21.68 0.60 14.02
CA THR A 292 20.83 0.29 15.16
C THR A 292 19.96 1.50 15.47
N LEU A 293 18.64 1.29 15.49
CA LEU A 293 17.64 2.28 15.92
C LEU A 293 17.06 1.86 17.25
N VAL A 294 16.93 2.82 18.17
CA VAL A 294 16.16 2.67 19.41
C VAL A 294 15.27 3.90 19.57
N CYS A 295 13.97 3.71 19.61
CA CYS A 295 13.01 4.79 19.85
C CYS A 295 11.78 4.28 20.61
N PRO A 296 11.01 5.14 21.28
CA PRO A 296 9.67 4.80 21.74
C PRO A 296 8.78 4.35 20.56
N LEU A 297 7.96 3.32 20.76
CA LEU A 297 7.06 2.80 19.72
C LEU A 297 6.07 3.86 19.21
N ASP A 298 5.56 4.70 20.09
CA ASP A 298 4.66 5.82 19.78
C ASP A 298 5.36 6.96 19.00
N ARG A 299 6.69 6.91 18.88
CA ARG A 299 7.50 7.85 18.08
C ARG A 299 8.12 7.21 16.83
N ALA A 300 7.66 6.05 16.43
CA ALA A 300 8.20 5.33 15.28
C ALA A 300 8.13 6.12 13.95
N GLN A 301 7.19 7.05 13.82
CA GLN A 301 7.09 7.93 12.66
C GLN A 301 8.22 8.99 12.59
N ASP A 302 8.85 9.34 13.73
CA ASP A 302 9.95 10.31 13.77
C ASP A 302 11.23 9.78 13.11
N VAL A 303 11.31 8.48 12.84
CA VAL A 303 12.44 7.83 12.14
C VAL A 303 12.71 8.48 10.78
N LYS A 304 11.69 9.00 10.13
CA LYS A 304 11.84 9.74 8.87
C LYS A 304 12.82 10.92 9.01
N ALA A 305 12.76 11.68 10.12
CA ALA A 305 13.66 12.80 10.35
C ALA A 305 15.13 12.34 10.50
N VAL A 306 15.36 11.14 11.08
CA VAL A 306 16.70 10.54 11.16
C VAL A 306 17.25 10.20 9.77
N VAL A 307 16.39 9.62 8.92
CA VAL A 307 16.75 9.30 7.52
C VAL A 307 17.07 10.58 6.72
N ASP A 308 16.29 11.64 6.91
CA ASP A 308 16.52 12.92 6.24
C ASP A 308 17.85 13.56 6.70
N GLU A 309 18.19 13.46 7.98
CA GLU A 309 19.49 13.92 8.52
C GLU A 309 20.67 13.11 7.96
N LEU A 310 20.54 11.78 7.84
CA LEU A 310 21.57 10.92 7.23
C LEU A 310 21.81 11.31 5.77
N LYS A 311 20.74 11.54 5.00
CA LYS A 311 20.84 12.00 3.61
C LYS A 311 21.54 13.37 3.50
N ALA A 312 21.18 14.31 4.38
CA ALA A 312 21.78 15.64 4.43
C ALA A 312 23.27 15.62 4.78
N SER A 313 23.68 14.68 5.64
CA SER A 313 25.09 14.53 6.04
C SER A 313 25.97 13.78 5.03
N GLY A 314 25.39 13.27 3.93
CA GLY A 314 26.12 12.52 2.90
C GLY A 314 26.60 11.14 3.37
N ILE A 315 26.09 10.64 4.46
CA ILE A 315 26.41 9.32 5.01
C ILE A 315 25.55 8.27 4.27
N ASN A 316 26.20 7.41 3.53
CA ASN A 316 25.54 6.40 2.70
C ASN A 316 25.40 5.07 3.46
N PHE A 317 24.46 4.98 4.39
CA PHE A 317 24.05 3.76 5.09
C PHE A 317 22.60 3.35 4.76
N LEU A 318 22.07 3.89 3.67
CA LEU A 318 20.71 3.63 3.19
C LEU A 318 20.73 2.64 2.03
#